data_7a7e81d3b1b22a24b92f28e3e1bffccc
#
_entry.id   7a7e81d3b1b22a24b92f28e3e1bffccc
#
_cell.length_a   1.000
_cell.length_b   1.000
_cell.length_c   1.000
_cell.angle_alpha   90.00
_cell.angle_beta   90.00
_cell.angle_gamma   90.00
#
_symmetry.space_group_name_H-M   'P 1'
#
loop_
_entity.id
_entity.type
_entity.pdbx_description
1 polymer ?
#
loop_
_entity_poly.entity_id
_entity_poly.type
_entity_poly.pdbx_seq_one_letter_code
_entity_poly.pdbx_strand_id
1 'polypeptide(L)'
;DGWFENVRPLTPREKELLAASLPKDEEAVKKVLGVRHWIKDEDFLTSTYRLASQPTVNIQGLVSGYTGPGGKTVLPGRAEAKLDFRLVPDMTKTEAVEKLKAHLAKRGFGDIEVIVSGGYSPTESPENSVVIQAGAAALKKAGIEYSLFPRRAGSWPGVVFTGPPLKLAAGH
;
A
#
# COMPACT_ATOMS: atom_id res chain seq x y z
N ASP A 1 9.49 15.08 0.24
CA ASP A 1 8.72 16.32 0.32
C ASP A 1 7.47 16.26 1.20
N GLY A 2 7.35 15.29 2.11
CA GLY A 2 6.33 15.30 3.16
C GLY A 2 4.88 15.13 2.74
N TRP A 3 4.56 14.79 1.50
CA TRP A 3 3.17 14.68 1.09
C TRP A 3 2.43 13.44 1.64
N PHE A 4 3.17 12.54 2.31
CA PHE A 4 2.62 11.51 3.18
C PHE A 4 2.81 11.82 4.67
N GLU A 5 2.90 13.10 5.03
CA GLU A 5 2.87 13.54 6.42
C GLU A 5 1.54 13.15 7.09
N ASN A 6 1.59 12.93 8.39
CA ASN A 6 0.45 12.52 9.22
C ASN A 6 -0.08 11.10 8.97
N VAL A 7 0.78 10.20 8.49
CA VAL A 7 0.45 8.77 8.45
C VAL A 7 0.32 8.22 9.87
N ARG A 8 -0.78 7.53 10.17
CA ARG A 8 -1.02 6.92 11.47
C ARG A 8 0.07 5.89 11.81
N PRO A 9 0.80 6.03 12.93
CA PRO A 9 1.79 5.05 13.33
C PRO A 9 1.14 3.72 13.73
N LEU A 10 1.93 2.65 13.69
CA LEU A 10 1.52 1.35 14.25
C LEU A 10 1.37 1.45 15.77
N THR A 11 0.28 0.91 16.28
CA THR A 11 0.07 0.72 17.71
C THR A 11 1.01 -0.36 18.27
N PRO A 12 1.25 -0.41 19.59
CA PRO A 12 2.01 -1.50 20.20
C PRO A 12 1.46 -2.89 19.84
N ARG A 13 0.13 -3.04 19.85
CA ARG A 13 -0.53 -4.30 19.50
C ARG A 13 -0.32 -4.70 18.04
N GLU A 14 -0.42 -3.77 17.09
CA GLU A 14 -0.14 -4.04 15.69
C GLU A 14 1.32 -4.48 15.48
N LYS A 15 2.27 -3.87 16.19
CA LYS A 15 3.67 -4.27 16.15
C LYS A 15 3.89 -5.69 16.67
N GLU A 16 3.24 -6.06 17.78
CA GLU A 16 3.29 -7.42 18.31
C GLU A 16 2.77 -8.44 17.29
N LEU A 17 1.62 -8.18 16.68
CA LEU A 17 1.03 -9.07 15.68
C LEU A 17 1.92 -9.23 14.46
N LEU A 18 2.49 -8.14 13.96
CA LEU A 18 3.43 -8.17 12.83
C LEU A 18 4.70 -8.94 13.16
N ALA A 19 5.28 -8.72 14.35
CA ALA A 19 6.46 -9.46 14.80
C ALA A 19 6.17 -10.96 14.94
N ALA A 20 5.00 -11.32 15.49
CA ALA A 20 4.60 -12.72 15.64
C ALA A 20 4.33 -13.43 14.30
N SER A 21 3.99 -12.67 13.26
CA SER A 21 3.70 -13.21 11.92
C SER A 21 4.90 -13.28 10.98
N LEU A 22 6.08 -12.83 11.44
CA LEU A 22 7.30 -12.87 10.63
C LEU A 22 7.70 -14.30 10.28
N PRO A 23 8.00 -14.60 9.00
CA PRO A 23 8.66 -15.83 8.63
C PRO A 23 10.01 -15.99 9.38
N LYS A 24 10.29 -17.21 9.83
CA LYS A 24 11.52 -17.50 10.57
C LYS A 24 12.79 -17.45 9.72
N ASP A 25 12.65 -17.71 8.43
CA ASP A 25 13.75 -17.72 7.47
C ASP A 25 13.72 -16.47 6.60
N GLU A 26 14.42 -15.43 7.04
CA GLU A 26 14.56 -14.16 6.34
C GLU A 26 15.25 -14.33 4.96
N GLU A 27 16.26 -15.20 4.88
CA GLU A 27 17.00 -15.39 3.62
C GLU A 27 16.13 -16.09 2.56
N ALA A 28 15.27 -17.02 2.97
CA ALA A 28 14.27 -17.59 2.07
C ALA A 28 13.30 -16.53 1.55
N VAL A 29 12.87 -15.59 2.38
CA VAL A 29 12.01 -14.46 1.96
C VAL A 29 12.73 -13.57 0.97
N LYS A 30 13.97 -13.17 1.24
CA LYS A 30 14.79 -12.36 0.32
C LYS A 30 14.96 -13.04 -1.03
N LYS A 31 15.21 -14.35 -1.03
CA LYS A 31 15.37 -15.15 -2.25
C LYS A 31 14.07 -15.16 -3.07
N VAL A 32 12.94 -15.37 -2.44
CA VAL A 32 11.61 -15.36 -3.12
C VAL A 32 11.31 -13.99 -3.72
N LEU A 33 11.63 -12.92 -3.00
CA LEU A 33 11.42 -11.54 -3.47
C LEU A 33 12.49 -11.05 -4.46
N GLY A 34 13.59 -11.79 -4.63
CA GLY A 34 14.70 -11.41 -5.51
C GLY A 34 15.49 -10.20 -5.00
N VAL A 35 15.49 -9.95 -3.70
CA VAL A 35 16.19 -8.82 -3.08
C VAL A 35 17.40 -9.30 -2.27
N ARG A 36 18.42 -8.45 -2.19
CA ARG A 36 19.62 -8.71 -1.37
C ARG A 36 19.56 -7.99 -0.03
N HIS A 37 18.95 -6.83 0.00
CA HIS A 37 18.84 -5.94 1.16
C HIS A 37 17.42 -5.42 1.28
N TRP A 38 17.00 -5.13 2.50
CA TRP A 38 15.80 -4.35 2.75
C TRP A 38 16.07 -2.88 2.45
N ILE A 39 15.01 -2.11 2.26
CA ILE A 39 15.13 -0.67 2.00
C ILE A 39 15.96 -0.01 3.12
N LYS A 40 16.91 0.87 2.73
CA LYS A 40 17.81 1.59 3.65
C LYS A 40 18.66 0.67 4.55
N ASP A 41 18.91 -0.57 4.14
CA ASP A 41 19.63 -1.59 4.93
C ASP A 41 19.05 -1.81 6.34
N GLU A 42 17.74 -1.64 6.48
CA GLU A 42 17.01 -1.91 7.73
C GLU A 42 16.98 -3.41 8.03
N ASP A 43 16.75 -3.75 9.30
CA ASP A 43 16.45 -5.14 9.68
C ASP A 43 15.05 -5.57 9.17
N PHE A 44 14.82 -6.89 9.17
CA PHE A 44 13.60 -7.48 8.61
C PHE A 44 12.31 -7.00 9.31
N LEU A 45 12.37 -6.87 10.65
CA LEU A 45 11.22 -6.40 11.42
C LEU A 45 10.88 -4.94 11.13
N THR A 46 11.89 -4.08 11.07
CA THR A 46 11.73 -2.66 10.72
C THR A 46 11.17 -2.50 9.32
N SER A 47 11.67 -3.26 8.35
CA SER A 47 11.14 -3.26 6.97
C SER A 47 9.68 -3.74 6.92
N THR A 48 9.31 -4.74 7.73
CA THR A 48 7.93 -5.21 7.84
C THR A 48 7.02 -4.14 8.44
N TYR A 49 7.45 -3.46 9.48
CA TYR A 49 6.70 -2.33 10.04
C TYR A 49 6.51 -1.20 9.03
N ARG A 50 7.54 -0.89 8.26
CA ARG A 50 7.47 0.11 7.19
C ARG A 50 6.46 -0.30 6.11
N LEU A 51 6.53 -1.55 5.64
CA LEU A 51 5.59 -2.09 4.65
C LEU A 51 4.13 -2.01 5.12
N ALA A 52 3.88 -2.28 6.39
CA ALA A 52 2.55 -2.25 6.97
C ALA A 52 2.03 -0.84 7.27
N SER A 53 2.92 0.14 7.52
CA SER A 53 2.51 1.45 8.06
C SER A 53 2.66 2.61 7.08
N GLN A 54 3.38 2.45 5.97
CA GLN A 54 3.65 3.57 5.09
C GLN A 54 3.01 3.40 3.71
N PRO A 55 2.43 4.45 3.16
CA PRO A 55 1.95 4.44 1.80
C PRO A 55 3.12 4.35 0.81
N THR A 56 2.84 3.84 -0.37
CA THR A 56 3.83 3.77 -1.44
C THR A 56 3.29 4.34 -2.74
N VAL A 57 4.19 4.78 -3.59
CA VAL A 57 3.91 5.14 -4.97
C VAL A 57 4.83 4.36 -5.89
N ASN A 58 4.25 3.67 -6.86
CA ASN A 58 4.98 2.92 -7.87
C ASN A 58 4.79 3.58 -9.24
N ILE A 59 5.88 3.81 -9.94
CA ILE A 59 5.86 4.22 -11.34
C ILE A 59 5.68 2.94 -12.16
N GLN A 60 4.46 2.69 -12.63
CA GLN A 60 4.13 1.48 -13.41
C GLN A 60 4.54 1.61 -14.88
N GLY A 61 4.71 2.81 -15.35
CA GLY A 61 5.15 3.07 -16.70
C GLY A 61 5.50 4.55 -16.90
N LEU A 62 6.46 4.78 -17.77
CA LEU A 62 6.85 6.11 -18.22
C LEU A 62 7.13 6.02 -19.72
N VAL A 63 6.45 6.82 -20.50
CA VAL A 63 6.64 6.86 -21.96
C VAL A 63 6.72 8.30 -22.45
N SER A 64 7.67 8.55 -23.35
CA SER A 64 7.83 9.84 -24.03
C SER A 64 8.62 9.63 -25.31
N GLY A 65 8.38 10.51 -26.30
CA GLY A 65 9.12 10.51 -27.55
C GLY A 65 8.87 9.29 -28.43
N TYR A 66 9.87 8.97 -29.26
CA TYR A 66 9.83 7.84 -30.18
C TYR A 66 10.32 6.57 -29.49
N THR A 67 9.49 5.54 -29.51
CA THR A 67 9.77 4.23 -28.87
C THR A 67 9.94 3.07 -29.86
N GLY A 68 9.96 3.37 -31.18
CA GLY A 68 10.18 2.38 -32.22
C GLY A 68 11.68 2.05 -32.42
N PRO A 69 12.00 1.11 -33.34
CA PRO A 69 13.38 0.73 -33.63
C PRO A 69 14.18 1.87 -34.27
N GLY A 70 15.48 1.91 -33.98
CA GLY A 70 16.39 2.95 -34.47
C GLY A 70 16.24 4.31 -33.76
N GLY A 71 16.94 5.29 -34.23
CA GLY A 71 16.88 6.67 -33.74
C GLY A 71 15.90 7.54 -34.53
N LYS A 72 15.37 8.57 -33.89
CA LYS A 72 14.57 9.59 -34.56
C LYS A 72 14.83 10.95 -33.95
N THR A 73 15.20 11.92 -34.79
CA THR A 73 15.38 13.33 -34.39
C THR A 73 14.02 14.00 -34.27
N VAL A 74 13.45 14.00 -33.06
CA VAL A 74 12.16 14.61 -32.77
C VAL A 74 12.12 15.10 -31.31
N LEU A 75 11.52 16.28 -31.11
CA LEU A 75 11.18 16.74 -29.76
C LEU A 75 9.89 16.03 -29.33
N PRO A 76 9.86 15.36 -28.15
CA PRO A 76 8.66 14.74 -27.65
C PRO A 76 7.54 15.77 -27.44
N GLY A 77 6.40 15.56 -28.09
CA GLY A 77 5.20 16.39 -27.88
C GLY A 77 4.34 15.94 -26.69
N ARG A 78 4.66 14.77 -26.11
CA ARG A 78 3.90 14.19 -24.99
C ARG A 78 4.80 13.31 -24.13
N ALA A 79 4.54 13.35 -22.83
CA ALA A 79 5.04 12.38 -21.88
C ALA A 79 3.87 11.89 -21.01
N GLU A 80 3.91 10.62 -20.62
CA GLU A 80 2.88 10.01 -19.78
C GLU A 80 3.56 9.14 -18.72
N ALA A 81 3.17 9.34 -17.46
CA ALA A 81 3.55 8.48 -16.35
C ALA A 81 2.31 7.82 -15.76
N LYS A 82 2.39 6.50 -15.53
CA LYS A 82 1.36 5.74 -14.82
C LYS A 82 1.82 5.48 -13.41
N LEU A 83 1.02 5.89 -12.43
CA LEU A 83 1.31 5.79 -11.01
C LEU A 83 0.29 4.89 -10.32
N ASP A 84 0.77 4.01 -9.44
CA ASP A 84 -0.06 3.24 -8.52
C ASP A 84 0.27 3.65 -7.09
N PHE A 85 -0.75 4.06 -6.35
CA PHE A 85 -0.64 4.47 -4.96
C PHE A 85 -1.20 3.38 -4.07
N ARG A 86 -0.39 2.92 -3.11
CA ARG A 86 -0.86 2.06 -2.02
C ARG A 86 -1.04 2.91 -0.79
N LEU A 87 -2.28 3.02 -0.35
CA LEU A 87 -2.67 3.85 0.78
C LEU A 87 -2.72 3.00 2.06
N VAL A 88 -2.59 3.67 3.20
CA VAL A 88 -2.73 3.05 4.53
C VAL A 88 -3.98 3.59 5.22
N PRO A 89 -4.47 2.95 6.31
CA PRO A 89 -5.63 3.44 7.04
C PRO A 89 -5.56 4.93 7.36
N ASP A 90 -6.72 5.56 7.46
CA ASP A 90 -6.93 7.00 7.67
C ASP A 90 -6.52 7.91 6.50
N MET A 91 -6.10 7.33 5.38
CA MET A 91 -5.94 8.05 4.11
C MET A 91 -7.16 7.82 3.22
N THR A 92 -7.44 8.78 2.34
CA THR A 92 -8.50 8.63 1.34
C THR A 92 -7.94 8.76 -0.08
N LYS A 93 -8.65 8.14 -1.05
CA LYS A 93 -8.33 8.31 -2.46
C LYS A 93 -8.33 9.78 -2.88
N THR A 94 -9.32 10.55 -2.41
CA THR A 94 -9.48 11.97 -2.75
C THR A 94 -8.28 12.79 -2.26
N GLU A 95 -7.92 12.65 -0.98
CA GLU A 95 -6.75 13.33 -0.41
C GLU A 95 -5.44 12.98 -1.13
N ALA A 96 -5.26 11.70 -1.52
CA ALA A 96 -4.07 11.30 -2.26
C ALA A 96 -3.95 12.02 -3.60
N VAL A 97 -5.07 12.16 -4.34
CA VAL A 97 -5.11 12.90 -5.60
C VAL A 97 -4.85 14.40 -5.39
N GLU A 98 -5.46 14.99 -4.37
CA GLU A 98 -5.27 16.41 -4.04
C GLU A 98 -3.81 16.70 -3.65
N LYS A 99 -3.22 15.85 -2.81
CA LYS A 99 -1.80 15.95 -2.42
C LYS A 99 -0.87 15.82 -3.63
N LEU A 100 -1.16 14.91 -4.57
CA LEU A 100 -0.39 14.80 -5.80
C LEU A 100 -0.44 16.10 -6.61
N LYS A 101 -1.63 16.64 -6.85
CA LYS A 101 -1.81 17.90 -7.57
C LYS A 101 -1.11 19.07 -6.88
N ALA A 102 -1.24 19.16 -5.57
CA ALA A 102 -0.54 20.19 -4.77
C ALA A 102 0.98 20.05 -4.85
N HIS A 103 1.50 18.81 -4.81
CA HIS A 103 2.92 18.54 -4.98
C HIS A 103 3.42 18.99 -6.36
N LEU A 104 2.72 18.64 -7.44
CA LEU A 104 3.07 19.07 -8.79
C LEU A 104 3.07 20.59 -8.92
N ALA A 105 2.03 21.25 -8.44
CA ALA A 105 1.95 22.71 -8.44
C ALA A 105 3.10 23.37 -7.66
N LYS A 106 3.41 22.86 -6.45
CA LYS A 106 4.53 23.34 -5.63
C LYS A 106 5.88 23.22 -6.34
N ARG A 107 6.02 22.27 -7.25
CA ARG A 107 7.24 22.03 -8.02
C ARG A 107 7.27 22.75 -9.36
N GLY A 108 6.27 23.55 -9.68
CA GLY A 108 6.17 24.28 -10.95
C GLY A 108 5.57 23.44 -12.10
N PHE A 109 4.94 22.31 -11.82
CA PHE A 109 4.35 21.40 -12.78
C PHE A 109 2.81 21.35 -12.65
N GLY A 110 2.18 22.46 -12.31
CA GLY A 110 0.73 22.53 -12.12
C GLY A 110 -0.07 22.40 -13.43
N ASP A 111 0.59 22.47 -14.58
CA ASP A 111 0.05 22.26 -15.92
C ASP A 111 -0.07 20.78 -16.31
N ILE A 112 0.54 19.87 -15.53
CA ILE A 112 0.41 18.43 -15.78
C ILE A 112 -1.01 17.97 -15.49
N GLU A 113 -1.65 17.40 -16.52
CA GLU A 113 -2.97 16.78 -16.39
C GLU A 113 -2.89 15.52 -15.51
N VAL A 114 -3.70 15.44 -14.45
CA VAL A 114 -3.80 14.27 -13.57
C VAL A 114 -5.11 13.55 -13.85
N ILE A 115 -5.02 12.41 -14.55
CA ILE A 115 -6.16 11.56 -14.88
C ILE A 115 -6.28 10.44 -13.86
N VAL A 116 -7.43 10.33 -13.19
CA VAL A 116 -7.69 9.30 -12.19
C VAL A 116 -8.46 8.15 -12.82
N SER A 117 -7.78 7.06 -13.15
CA SER A 117 -8.37 5.90 -13.82
C SER A 117 -9.19 4.99 -12.90
N GLY A 118 -8.99 5.04 -11.58
CA GLY A 118 -9.70 4.20 -10.64
C GLY A 118 -9.17 4.32 -9.20
N GLY A 119 -9.59 3.37 -8.35
CA GLY A 119 -9.11 3.24 -6.99
C GLY A 119 -10.18 3.43 -5.93
N TYR A 120 -9.84 3.03 -4.72
CA TYR A 120 -10.68 3.12 -3.53
C TYR A 120 -9.83 3.42 -2.30
N SER A 121 -10.47 3.91 -1.24
CA SER A 121 -9.81 4.18 0.03
C SER A 121 -9.47 2.87 0.75
N PRO A 122 -8.46 2.86 1.63
CA PRO A 122 -8.15 1.73 2.48
C PRO A 122 -9.33 1.30 3.34
N THR A 123 -9.28 0.05 3.77
CA THR A 123 -10.24 -0.51 4.73
C THR A 123 -9.50 -1.16 5.88
N GLU A 124 -10.05 -1.09 7.06
CA GLU A 124 -9.53 -1.72 8.27
C GLU A 124 -10.68 -2.22 9.12
N SER A 125 -10.49 -3.38 9.76
CA SER A 125 -11.45 -3.91 10.74
C SER A 125 -10.73 -4.15 12.06
N PRO A 126 -11.33 -3.76 13.20
CA PRO A 126 -10.74 -4.00 14.51
C PRO A 126 -10.51 -5.49 14.77
N GLU A 127 -9.39 -5.84 15.40
CA GLU A 127 -9.07 -7.22 15.81
C GLU A 127 -10.23 -7.86 16.61
N ASN A 128 -10.90 -7.10 17.47
CA ASN A 128 -11.99 -7.56 18.32
C ASN A 128 -13.36 -7.61 17.63
N SER A 129 -13.45 -7.37 16.31
CA SER A 129 -14.70 -7.48 15.59
C SER A 129 -15.20 -8.92 15.55
N VAL A 130 -16.52 -9.09 15.57
CA VAL A 130 -17.19 -10.41 15.64
C VAL A 130 -16.71 -11.33 14.51
N VAL A 131 -16.57 -10.83 13.28
CA VAL A 131 -16.16 -11.64 12.13
C VAL A 131 -14.72 -12.15 12.29
N ILE A 132 -13.80 -11.32 12.76
CA ILE A 132 -12.41 -11.70 12.97
C ILE A 132 -12.30 -12.73 14.10
N GLN A 133 -12.98 -12.49 15.22
CA GLN A 133 -12.99 -13.43 16.35
C GLN A 133 -13.67 -14.77 16.01
N ALA A 134 -14.76 -14.76 15.26
CA ALA A 134 -15.41 -15.97 14.79
C ALA A 134 -14.51 -16.79 13.84
N GLY A 135 -13.83 -16.12 12.91
CA GLY A 135 -12.86 -16.77 12.02
C GLY A 135 -11.70 -17.40 12.78
N ALA A 136 -11.10 -16.66 13.72
CA ALA A 136 -10.01 -17.15 14.57
C ALA A 136 -10.47 -18.37 15.41
N ALA A 137 -11.67 -18.31 15.99
CA ALA A 137 -12.23 -19.42 16.76
C ALA A 137 -12.49 -20.67 15.89
N ALA A 138 -12.98 -20.48 14.67
CA ALA A 138 -13.21 -21.58 13.72
C ALA A 138 -11.89 -22.26 13.32
N LEU A 139 -10.85 -21.50 12.99
CA LEU A 139 -9.53 -22.04 12.65
C LEU A 139 -8.92 -22.79 13.83
N LYS A 140 -9.00 -22.23 15.04
CA LYS A 140 -8.53 -22.88 16.27
C LYS A 140 -9.28 -24.19 16.52
N LYS A 141 -10.61 -24.23 16.35
CA LYS A 141 -11.42 -25.44 16.48
C LYS A 141 -11.04 -26.51 15.46
N ALA A 142 -10.64 -26.10 14.28
CA ALA A 142 -10.20 -27.00 13.21
C ALA A 142 -8.72 -27.47 13.38
N GLY A 143 -8.00 -27.00 14.40
CA GLY A 143 -6.57 -27.28 14.60
C GLY A 143 -5.66 -26.65 13.56
N ILE A 144 -6.11 -25.60 12.90
CA ILE A 144 -5.35 -24.87 11.88
C ILE A 144 -4.58 -23.72 12.54
N GLU A 145 -3.27 -23.71 12.37
CA GLU A 145 -2.45 -22.55 12.76
C GLU A 145 -2.79 -21.34 11.91
N TYR A 146 -2.91 -20.19 12.53
CA TYR A 146 -3.21 -18.93 11.86
C TYR A 146 -2.43 -17.78 12.47
N SER A 147 -2.25 -16.72 11.68
CA SER A 147 -1.70 -15.44 12.12
C SER A 147 -2.68 -14.32 11.81
N LEU A 148 -2.77 -13.35 12.71
CA LEU A 148 -3.53 -12.14 12.48
C LEU A 148 -2.60 -11.07 11.93
N PHE A 149 -2.93 -10.54 10.75
CA PHE A 149 -2.21 -9.44 10.15
C PHE A 149 -3.05 -8.17 10.30
N PRO A 150 -2.61 -7.18 11.09
CA PRO A 150 -3.37 -5.94 11.29
C PRO A 150 -3.45 -5.12 10.00
N ARG A 151 -2.43 -5.23 9.15
CA ARG A 151 -2.34 -4.53 7.87
C ARG A 151 -1.56 -5.37 6.87
N ARG A 152 -2.10 -5.53 5.67
CA ARG A 152 -1.43 -6.20 4.55
C ARG A 152 -1.25 -5.25 3.38
N ALA A 153 -0.18 -5.44 2.63
CA ALA A 153 0.09 -4.68 1.41
C ALA A 153 -0.81 -5.09 0.21
N GLY A 154 -1.77 -5.95 0.44
CA GLY A 154 -2.77 -6.35 -0.55
C GLY A 154 -3.83 -5.26 -0.77
N SER A 155 -4.62 -5.43 -1.81
CA SER A 155 -5.68 -4.51 -2.19
C SER A 155 -6.93 -5.30 -2.56
N TRP A 156 -8.06 -4.96 -1.93
CA TRP A 156 -9.37 -5.50 -2.26
C TRP A 156 -10.45 -4.43 -2.00
N PRO A 157 -11.61 -4.47 -2.65
CA PRO A 157 -12.62 -3.42 -2.53
C PRO A 157 -13.42 -3.53 -1.23
N GLY A 158 -12.79 -3.82 -0.10
CA GLY A 158 -13.44 -4.00 1.20
C GLY A 158 -14.19 -2.78 1.70
N VAL A 159 -13.85 -1.60 1.21
CA VAL A 159 -14.56 -0.35 1.50
C VAL A 159 -16.06 -0.42 1.16
N VAL A 160 -16.46 -1.30 0.23
CA VAL A 160 -17.88 -1.55 -0.09
C VAL A 160 -18.64 -2.08 1.12
N PHE A 161 -17.99 -2.86 1.97
CA PHE A 161 -18.57 -3.39 3.19
C PHE A 161 -18.32 -2.51 4.40
N THR A 162 -17.10 -1.97 4.53
CA THR A 162 -16.68 -1.23 5.72
C THR A 162 -17.06 0.25 5.67
N GLY A 163 -17.30 0.78 4.47
CA GLY A 163 -17.74 2.15 4.27
C GLY A 163 -19.23 2.36 4.51
N PRO A 164 -19.70 3.63 4.53
CA PRO A 164 -21.11 3.95 4.55
C PRO A 164 -21.85 3.38 3.32
N PRO A 165 -23.12 2.97 3.43
CA PRO A 165 -23.92 2.97 4.66
C PRO A 165 -23.72 1.73 5.55
N LEU A 166 -23.05 0.67 5.07
CA LEU A 166 -23.02 -0.66 5.71
C LEU A 166 -22.18 -0.68 6.99
N LYS A 167 -20.99 -0.09 6.99
CA LYS A 167 -20.07 -0.04 8.16
C LYS A 167 -19.83 -1.40 8.82
N LEU A 168 -19.79 -2.47 8.01
CA LEU A 168 -19.56 -3.82 8.48
C LEU A 168 -18.07 -4.09 8.69
N ALA A 169 -17.71 -4.88 9.69
CA ALA A 169 -16.38 -5.44 9.77
C ALA A 169 -16.18 -6.48 8.66
N ALA A 170 -15.04 -6.45 8.00
CA ALA A 170 -14.70 -7.40 6.96
C ALA A 170 -13.23 -7.81 7.07
N GLY A 171 -12.92 -9.08 6.81
CA GLY A 171 -11.58 -9.64 6.82
C GLY A 171 -11.40 -10.61 5.64
N HIS A 172 -10.16 -10.91 5.28
CA HIS A 172 -9.79 -11.87 4.24
C HIS A 172 -8.50 -12.60 4.60
#